data_aae28f17257ea8252404e38a8cd0b6d4
#
_entry.id   aae28f17257ea8252404e38a8cd0b6d4
#
_cell.length_a   1.000
_cell.length_b   1.000
_cell.length_c   1.000
_cell.angle_alpha   90.00
_cell.angle_beta   90.00
_cell.angle_gamma   90.00
#
_symmetry.space_group_name_H-M   'P 1'
#
loop_
_entity.id
_entity.type
_entity.pdbx_description
1 polymer ?
#
loop_
_entity_poly.entity_id
_entity_poly.type
_entity_poly.pdbx_seq_one_letter_code
_entity_poly.pdbx_strand_id
1 'polypeptide(L)' 'MLDQKVDDKGTDQKEAQAMLQTLRDQGFGGDNDKLAIALGRSAEQVEAMINGAETIDDDVVMKVRGIALNREIEFE' A
#
# COMPACT_ATOMS: atom_id res chain seq x y z
N MET A 1 -21.85 16.60 1.27
CA MET A 1 -21.72 16.04 1.37
C MET A 1 -21.45 15.32 1.26
N LEU A 2 -21.34 15.26 1.15
CA LEU A 2 -21.01 14.50 1.14
C LEU A 2 -20.51 13.74 1.09
N ASP A 3 -20.27 13.56 0.93
CA ASP A 3 -19.84 12.80 0.95
C ASP A 3 -19.34 12.09 1.12
N GLN A 4 -18.99 12.09 1.05
CA GLN A 4 -18.47 11.38 1.30
C GLN A 4 -18.23 10.60 1.57
N LYS A 5 -18.24 10.42 1.59
CA LYS A 5 -18.06 9.66 1.97
C LYS A 5 -17.70 8.82 2.00
N VAL A 6 -17.59 8.64 1.72
CA VAL A 6 -17.23 7.91 1.68
C VAL A 6 -16.74 7.14 1.94
N ASP A 7 -16.23 7.13 1.98
CA ASP A 7 -15.52 6.48 2.35
C ASP A 7 -15.47 5.69 3.26
N ASP A 8 -15.91 5.55 3.60
CA ASP A 8 -16.11 4.76 4.65
C ASP A 8 -15.76 3.36 4.43
N LYS A 9 -15.43 2.98 3.35
CA LYS A 9 -14.96 1.72 3.07
C LYS A 9 -13.54 1.55 3.34
N GLY A 10 -12.93 2.39 4.04
CA GLY A 10 -11.57 2.27 4.39
C GLY A 10 -10.71 3.16 3.53
N THR A 11 -9.54 2.69 3.16
CA THR A 11 -8.53 3.52 2.55
C THR A 11 -8.84 3.79 1.09
N ASP A 12 -8.76 5.04 0.68
CA ASP A 12 -8.97 5.34 -0.69
C ASP A 12 -7.72 4.96 -1.50
N GLN A 13 -7.87 4.81 -2.80
CA GLN A 13 -6.80 4.26 -3.64
C GLN A 13 -5.56 5.13 -3.70
N LYS A 14 -5.73 6.42 -3.73
CA LYS A 14 -4.59 7.31 -3.74
C LYS A 14 -3.78 7.20 -2.47
N GLU A 15 -4.47 7.11 -1.37
CA GLU A 15 -3.82 6.95 -0.09
C GLU A 15 -3.11 5.61 -0.02
N ALA A 16 -3.75 4.55 -0.52
CA ALA A 16 -3.15 3.23 -0.54
C ALA A 16 -1.90 3.21 -1.40
N GLN A 17 -1.92 3.89 -2.52
CA GLN A 17 -0.74 3.99 -3.38
C GLN A 17 0.40 4.68 -2.67
N ALA A 18 0.10 5.77 -1.97
CA ALA A 18 1.12 6.49 -1.22
C ALA A 18 1.70 5.62 -0.12
N MET A 19 0.85 4.83 0.55
CA MET A 19 1.30 3.94 1.59
C MET A 19 2.26 2.89 1.04
N LEU A 20 1.92 2.31 -0.10
CA LEU A 20 2.79 1.32 -0.72
C LEU A 20 4.14 1.92 -1.09
N GLN A 21 4.14 3.10 -1.67
CA GLN A 21 5.37 3.77 -2.03
C GLN A 21 6.23 4.05 -0.81
N THR A 22 5.61 4.57 0.24
CA THR A 22 6.33 4.89 1.46
C THR A 22 6.92 3.63 2.08
N LEU A 23 6.15 2.56 2.13
CA LEU A 23 6.64 1.32 2.70
C LEU A 23 7.79 0.77 1.87
N ARG A 24 7.67 0.80 0.53
CA ARG A 24 8.74 0.34 -0.33
C ARG A 24 10.01 1.13 -0.08
N ASP A 25 9.88 2.46 -0.05
CA ASP A 25 11.05 3.31 0.04
C ASP A 25 11.70 3.27 1.41
N GLN A 26 10.91 3.26 2.45
CA GLN A 26 11.45 3.32 3.80
C GLN A 26 11.67 1.94 4.40
N GLY A 27 10.85 0.98 4.02
CA GLY A 27 10.93 -0.33 4.62
C GLY A 27 11.77 -1.33 3.84
N PHE A 28 11.87 -1.15 2.53
CA PHE A 28 12.52 -2.11 1.65
C PHE A 28 13.54 -1.48 0.71
N GLY A 29 13.97 -0.27 1.01
CA GLY A 29 15.03 0.36 0.24
C GLY A 29 14.67 0.66 -1.20
N GLY A 30 13.40 0.84 -1.49
CA GLY A 30 12.94 1.13 -2.84
C GLY A 30 12.82 -0.09 -3.74
N ASP A 31 12.87 -1.28 -3.16
CA ASP A 31 12.89 -2.51 -3.93
C ASP A 31 11.50 -3.13 -4.00
N ASN A 32 10.91 -3.11 -5.20
CA ASN A 32 9.57 -3.67 -5.41
C ASN A 32 9.54 -5.17 -5.19
N ASP A 33 10.62 -5.87 -5.51
CA ASP A 33 10.66 -7.32 -5.35
C ASP A 33 10.55 -7.71 -3.89
N LYS A 34 11.25 -7.00 -3.03
CA LYS A 34 11.20 -7.30 -1.60
C LYS A 34 9.83 -6.97 -1.03
N LEU A 35 9.25 -5.87 -1.47
CA LEU A 35 7.91 -5.52 -1.02
C LEU A 35 6.91 -6.58 -1.47
N ALA A 36 7.05 -7.05 -2.70
CA ALA A 36 6.13 -8.05 -3.24
C ALA A 36 6.18 -9.33 -2.42
N ILE A 37 7.38 -9.77 -2.06
CA ILE A 37 7.52 -10.96 -1.25
C ILE A 37 6.82 -10.78 0.09
N ALA A 38 6.99 -9.63 0.70
CA ALA A 38 6.37 -9.36 1.99
C ALA A 38 4.85 -9.34 1.89
N LEU A 39 4.32 -8.92 0.75
CA LEU A 39 2.87 -8.86 0.55
C LEU A 39 2.28 -10.16 0.00
N GLY A 40 3.12 -11.07 -0.44
CA GLY A 40 2.64 -12.30 -1.07
C GLY A 40 2.08 -12.06 -2.45
N ARG A 41 2.62 -11.08 -3.17
CA ARG A 41 2.18 -10.73 -4.51
C ARG A 41 3.38 -10.69 -5.43
N SER A 42 3.12 -10.62 -6.74
CA SER A 42 4.23 -10.52 -7.69
C SER A 42 4.73 -9.08 -7.75
N ALA A 43 5.98 -8.92 -8.17
CA ALA A 43 6.55 -7.58 -8.32
C ALA A 43 5.78 -6.78 -9.35
N GLU A 44 5.33 -7.43 -10.43
CA GLU A 44 4.54 -6.77 -11.45
C GLU A 44 3.24 -6.22 -10.88
N GLN A 45 2.62 -7.03 -10.02
CA GLN A 45 1.37 -6.62 -9.40
C GLN A 45 1.58 -5.43 -8.49
N VAL A 46 2.66 -5.46 -7.71
CA VAL A 46 2.98 -4.36 -6.82
C VAL A 46 3.22 -3.08 -7.62
N GLU A 47 3.96 -3.18 -8.71
CA GLU A 47 4.19 -2.01 -9.55
C GLU A 47 2.89 -1.46 -10.10
N ALA A 48 2.01 -2.35 -10.56
CA ALA A 48 0.73 -1.92 -11.11
C ALA A 48 -0.11 -1.22 -10.06
N MET A 49 -0.07 -1.71 -8.84
CA MET A 49 -0.82 -1.09 -7.75
C MET A 49 -0.26 0.29 -7.42
N ILE A 50 1.05 0.41 -7.38
CA ILE A 50 1.68 1.70 -7.07
C ILE A 50 1.40 2.71 -8.16
N ASN A 51 1.39 2.27 -9.40
CA ASN A 51 1.15 3.16 -10.54
C ASN A 51 -0.31 3.48 -10.77
N GLY A 52 -1.19 2.82 -10.05
CA GLY A 52 -2.62 3.04 -10.22
C GLY A 52 -3.26 2.22 -11.31
N ALA A 53 -2.51 1.30 -11.93
CA ALA A 53 -3.05 0.46 -12.98
C ALA A 53 -3.89 -0.68 -12.42
N GLU A 54 -3.68 -1.02 -11.16
CA GLU A 54 -4.43 -2.10 -10.54
C GLU A 54 -4.94 -1.62 -9.18
N THR A 55 -6.17 -2.02 -8.86
CA THR A 55 -6.78 -1.64 -7.59
C THR A 55 -6.06 -2.33 -6.43
N ILE A 56 -5.83 -1.58 -5.39
CA ILE A 56 -5.24 -2.10 -4.16
C ILE A 56 -6.39 -2.56 -3.27
N ASP A 57 -6.41 -3.85 -2.94
CA ASP A 57 -7.51 -4.38 -2.16
C ASP A 57 -7.21 -4.26 -0.66
N ASP A 58 -8.24 -4.54 0.13
CA ASP A 58 -8.13 -4.36 1.58
C ASP A 58 -7.09 -5.27 2.19
N ASP A 59 -6.91 -6.46 1.64
CA ASP A 59 -5.93 -7.39 2.15
C ASP A 59 -4.53 -6.78 2.07
N VAL A 60 -4.21 -6.17 0.94
CA VAL A 60 -2.92 -5.52 0.77
C VAL A 60 -2.78 -4.36 1.74
N VAL A 61 -3.83 -3.55 1.88
CA VAL A 61 -3.77 -2.41 2.80
C VAL A 61 -3.50 -2.88 4.22
N MET A 62 -4.17 -3.93 4.65
CA MET A 62 -3.98 -4.46 5.98
C MET A 62 -2.56 -4.97 6.19
N LYS A 63 -2.02 -5.65 5.19
CA LYS A 63 -0.65 -6.15 5.28
C LYS A 63 0.35 -5.00 5.33
N VAL A 64 0.11 -3.97 4.52
CA VAL A 64 0.99 -2.80 4.51
C VAL A 64 1.00 -2.16 5.88
N ARG A 65 -0.17 -1.97 6.48
CA ARG A 65 -0.24 -1.36 7.80
C ARG A 65 0.46 -2.20 8.85
N GLY A 66 0.30 -3.51 8.77
CA GLY A 66 0.94 -4.41 9.73
C GLY A 66 2.46 -4.38 9.62
N ILE A 67 2.97 -4.39 8.38
CA ILE A 67 4.40 -4.34 8.17
C ILE A 67 4.97 -3.01 8.63
N ALA A 68 4.26 -1.93 8.32
CA ALA A 68 4.72 -0.60 8.71
C ALA A 68 4.77 -0.48 10.22
N LEU A 69 3.79 -1.03 10.89
CA LEU A 69 3.76 -1.00 12.35
C LEU A 69 4.96 -1.71 12.94
N ASN A 70 5.30 -2.87 12.39
CA ASN A 70 6.45 -3.63 12.85
C ASN A 70 7.76 -2.91 12.61
N ARG A 71 7.83 -2.12 11.55
CA ARG A 71 9.05 -1.41 11.20
C ARG A 71 9.03 0.03 11.66
N GLU A 72 7.97 0.41 12.38
CA GLU A 72 7.83 1.77 12.92
C GLU A 72 7.87 2.82 11.83
N ILE A 73 7.23 2.52 10.70
CA ILE A 73 7.10 3.45 9.59
C ILE A 73 5.75 4.13 9.72
N GLU A 74 5.75 5.46 9.61
CA GLU A 74 4.51 6.21 9.69
C GLU A 74 4.11 6.72 8.34
N PHE A 75 2.83 6.60 8.04
CA PHE A 75 2.25 7.14 6.82
C PHE A 75 1.62 8.46 7.16
N GLU A 76 2.18 9.48 6.64
CA GLU A 76 1.59 10.71 7.01
C GLU A 76 1.23 11.51 5.87
#